data_bfbe1a9534b8fd409f6ba64af5fa15ee
#
_entry.id   bfbe1a9534b8fd409f6ba64af5fa15ee
#
_cell.length_a   1.000
_cell.length_b   1.000
_cell.length_c   1.000
_cell.angle_alpha   90.00
_cell.angle_beta   90.00
_cell.angle_gamma   90.00
#
_symmetry.space_group_name_H-M   'P 1'
#
loop_
_entity.id
_entity.type
_entity.pdbx_description
1 polymer ?
#
loop_
_entity_poly.entity_id
_entity_poly.type
_entity_poly.pdbx_seq_one_letter_code
_entity_poly.pdbx_strand_id
1 'polypeptide(L)'
;MRRAPLALPIPPPEMRALVGPTDPAAFDNPSRSLVFPDVEEAAYTSVFDFGCGCGRLARQLMQQDPRPARYVGVDLHRGMIEWCKTNLAPFAPGFEFHHHDVFNFHFNPGAEKPDVLALPAADSSHMLVTAFSVFTHLTEVQAGHYMREVARILSPSGVFHSTWFLFDKSDFPMLQPHTNALYVSYVDPSSAVLFAREWLRATAREVGLTITGTVAPDIRGYQWVILMSPVSAGKPEVELPPDDGVSGFVDLPPMPENANRIGTE
;
A
#
# COMPACT_ATOMS: atom_id res chain seq x y z
N MET A 1 16.63 13.72 -27.12
CA MET A 1 15.94 14.95 -26.66
C MET A 1 15.22 14.63 -25.37
N ARG A 2 15.59 15.22 -24.23
CA ARG A 2 14.84 15.05 -22.98
C ARG A 2 13.51 15.80 -23.14
N ARG A 3 12.37 15.09 -22.98
CA ARG A 3 11.05 15.74 -22.95
C ARG A 3 11.02 16.76 -21.81
N ALA A 4 10.41 17.92 -22.05
CA ALA A 4 10.14 18.90 -20.99
C ALA A 4 9.34 18.25 -19.85
N PRO A 5 9.56 18.61 -18.58
CA PRO A 5 8.78 18.10 -17.47
C PRO A 5 7.29 18.36 -17.72
N LEU A 6 6.47 17.33 -17.57
CA LEU A 6 5.03 17.44 -17.72
C LEU A 6 4.47 18.24 -16.53
N ALA A 7 3.88 19.39 -16.79
CA ALA A 7 3.20 20.18 -15.77
C ALA A 7 1.87 19.50 -15.41
N LEU A 8 1.93 18.53 -14.50
CA LEU A 8 0.75 17.78 -14.05
C LEU A 8 0.01 18.55 -12.95
N PRO A 9 -1.32 18.55 -12.92
CA PRO A 9 -2.10 19.08 -11.81
C PRO A 9 -1.72 18.42 -10.48
N ILE A 10 -1.80 19.19 -9.40
CA ILE A 10 -1.57 18.73 -8.02
C ILE A 10 -2.92 18.64 -7.31
N PRO A 11 -3.21 17.57 -6.56
CA PRO A 11 -4.44 17.47 -5.79
C PRO A 11 -4.60 18.61 -4.78
N PRO A 12 -5.83 19.04 -4.49
CA PRO A 12 -6.11 20.04 -3.47
C PRO A 12 -5.54 19.65 -2.09
N PRO A 13 -5.18 20.62 -1.23
CA PRO A 13 -4.59 20.35 0.09
C PRO A 13 -5.40 19.39 0.96
N GLU A 14 -6.73 19.50 0.95
CA GLU A 14 -7.65 18.65 1.69
C GLU A 14 -7.59 17.17 1.24
N MET A 15 -7.42 16.89 -0.04
CA MET A 15 -7.23 15.52 -0.53
C MET A 15 -5.84 14.97 -0.19
N ARG A 16 -4.82 15.84 -0.26
CA ARG A 16 -3.45 15.43 0.10
C ARG A 16 -3.34 15.07 1.58
N ALA A 17 -4.01 15.82 2.46
CA ALA A 17 -4.05 15.54 3.89
C ALA A 17 -4.63 14.14 4.22
N LEU A 18 -5.57 13.63 3.41
CA LEU A 18 -6.15 12.29 3.60
C LEU A 18 -5.21 11.14 3.21
N VAL A 19 -4.18 11.41 2.40
CA VAL A 19 -3.21 10.39 1.96
C VAL A 19 -1.82 10.55 2.62
N GLY A 20 -1.74 11.36 3.67
CA GLY A 20 -0.58 11.56 4.53
C GLY A 20 0.23 12.81 4.19
N PRO A 21 1.03 12.88 3.11
CA PRO A 21 1.87 14.05 2.87
C PRO A 21 1.05 15.24 2.35
N THR A 22 1.13 16.36 3.05
CA THR A 22 0.52 17.63 2.61
C THR A 22 1.39 18.43 1.65
N ASP A 23 2.72 18.20 1.69
CA ASP A 23 3.68 18.86 0.81
C ASP A 23 3.47 18.43 -0.66
N PRO A 24 3.24 19.37 -1.59
CA PRO A 24 3.16 19.10 -3.02
C PRO A 24 4.38 18.36 -3.58
N ALA A 25 5.57 18.60 -3.05
CA ALA A 25 6.81 17.97 -3.50
C ALA A 25 6.79 16.43 -3.35
N ALA A 26 6.05 15.91 -2.38
CA ALA A 26 5.86 14.47 -2.20
C ALA A 26 5.09 13.79 -3.35
N PHE A 27 4.46 14.58 -4.22
CA PHE A 27 3.74 14.11 -5.41
C PHE A 27 4.58 14.18 -6.68
N ASP A 28 5.81 14.67 -6.61
CA ASP A 28 6.71 14.84 -7.75
C ASP A 28 7.80 13.77 -7.79
N ASN A 29 8.26 13.48 -9.02
CA ASN A 29 9.47 12.71 -9.30
C ASN A 29 10.40 13.52 -10.21
N PRO A 30 11.06 14.58 -9.67
CA PRO A 30 11.89 15.48 -10.48
C PRO A 30 13.14 14.80 -11.04
N SER A 31 13.63 13.75 -10.38
CA SER A 31 14.76 12.94 -10.86
C SER A 31 14.39 12.06 -12.05
N ARG A 32 13.09 11.78 -12.22
CA ARG A 32 12.56 10.84 -13.22
C ARG A 32 13.08 9.41 -13.07
N SER A 33 13.65 9.08 -11.92
CA SER A 33 14.10 7.73 -11.59
C SER A 33 12.91 6.79 -11.34
N LEU A 34 13.19 5.49 -11.24
CA LEU A 34 12.21 4.52 -10.78
C LEU A 34 11.69 4.93 -9.41
N VAL A 35 10.36 4.92 -9.23
CA VAL A 35 9.74 5.37 -7.97
C VAL A 35 10.11 4.44 -6.82
N PHE A 36 10.21 3.14 -7.08
CA PHE A 36 10.70 2.15 -6.12
C PHE A 36 12.05 1.62 -6.60
N PRO A 37 13.18 2.01 -5.98
CA PRO A 37 14.52 1.63 -6.42
C PRO A 37 14.83 0.15 -6.21
N ASP A 38 14.08 -0.53 -5.36
CA ASP A 38 14.12 -1.96 -5.05
C ASP A 38 13.27 -2.82 -6.00
N VAL A 39 12.58 -2.20 -6.98
CA VAL A 39 11.78 -2.86 -8.01
C VAL A 39 12.46 -2.72 -9.37
N GLU A 40 12.67 -3.84 -10.05
CA GLU A 40 13.28 -3.85 -11.38
C GLU A 40 12.45 -3.08 -12.41
N GLU A 41 13.09 -2.38 -13.34
CA GLU A 41 12.46 -1.58 -14.41
C GLU A 41 11.41 -2.37 -15.18
N ALA A 42 11.68 -3.64 -15.49
CA ALA A 42 10.78 -4.51 -16.25
C ALA A 42 9.39 -4.68 -15.58
N ALA A 43 9.33 -4.56 -14.25
CA ALA A 43 8.06 -4.66 -13.51
C ALA A 43 7.12 -3.46 -13.76
N TYR A 44 7.66 -2.32 -14.15
CA TYR A 44 6.85 -1.11 -14.42
C TYR A 44 6.08 -1.14 -15.75
N THR A 45 6.17 -2.20 -16.54
CA THR A 45 5.44 -2.29 -17.84
C THR A 45 3.93 -2.24 -17.65
N SER A 46 3.40 -2.81 -16.57
CA SER A 46 1.99 -2.72 -16.19
C SER A 46 1.85 -2.64 -14.66
N VAL A 47 1.29 -1.55 -14.16
CA VAL A 47 1.17 -1.26 -12.74
C VAL A 47 -0.30 -1.29 -12.32
N PHE A 48 -0.60 -1.99 -11.22
CA PHE A 48 -1.88 -1.92 -10.51
C PHE A 48 -1.65 -1.31 -9.13
N ASP A 49 -2.31 -0.20 -8.84
CA ASP A 49 -2.15 0.58 -7.61
C ASP A 49 -3.41 0.45 -6.75
N PHE A 50 -3.36 -0.43 -5.76
CA PHE A 50 -4.45 -0.66 -4.82
C PHE A 50 -4.35 0.36 -3.68
N GLY A 51 -5.36 1.25 -3.59
CA GLY A 51 -5.36 2.40 -2.70
C GLY A 51 -4.60 3.59 -3.30
N CYS A 52 -4.90 3.92 -4.57
CA CYS A 52 -4.17 4.98 -5.29
C CYS A 52 -4.43 6.39 -4.74
N GLY A 53 -5.41 6.56 -3.86
CA GLY A 53 -5.78 7.85 -3.29
C GLY A 53 -6.05 8.93 -4.34
N CYS A 54 -5.55 10.12 -4.11
CA CYS A 54 -5.61 11.22 -5.06
C CYS A 54 -4.48 11.21 -6.12
N GLY A 55 -3.90 10.03 -6.40
CA GLY A 55 -2.99 9.82 -7.51
C GLY A 55 -1.53 10.24 -7.27
N ARG A 56 -1.04 10.16 -6.02
CA ARG A 56 0.36 10.47 -5.70
C ARG A 56 1.32 9.61 -6.52
N LEU A 57 1.19 8.27 -6.43
CA LEU A 57 2.02 7.34 -7.18
C LEU A 57 1.81 7.49 -8.69
N ALA A 58 0.54 7.60 -9.15
CA ALA A 58 0.24 7.80 -10.56
C ALA A 58 0.99 9.01 -11.14
N ARG A 59 0.99 10.13 -10.42
CA ARG A 59 1.67 11.36 -10.84
C ARG A 59 3.19 11.19 -10.91
N GLN A 60 3.80 10.52 -9.92
CA GLN A 60 5.23 10.20 -9.92
C GLN A 60 5.60 9.27 -11.08
N LEU A 61 4.78 8.25 -11.37
CA LEU A 61 4.97 7.32 -12.49
C LEU A 61 4.80 8.01 -13.86
N MET A 62 3.91 9.00 -13.97
CA MET A 62 3.80 9.80 -15.20
C MET A 62 5.07 10.62 -15.50
N GLN A 63 5.83 10.98 -14.47
CA GLN A 63 7.09 11.72 -14.59
C GLN A 63 8.30 10.79 -14.73
N GLN A 64 8.19 9.50 -14.38
CA GLN A 64 9.24 8.50 -14.44
C GLN A 64 9.71 8.24 -15.89
N ASP A 65 10.96 7.84 -16.05
CA ASP A 65 11.55 7.45 -17.34
C ASP A 65 12.33 6.13 -17.18
N PRO A 66 11.87 5.01 -17.78
CA PRO A 66 10.69 4.87 -18.63
C PRO A 66 9.37 4.95 -17.83
N ARG A 67 8.38 5.60 -18.43
CA ARG A 67 7.03 5.66 -17.88
C ARG A 67 6.28 4.35 -18.14
N PRO A 68 5.50 3.83 -17.18
CA PRO A 68 4.63 2.68 -17.40
C PRO A 68 3.73 2.86 -18.64
N ALA A 69 3.59 1.80 -19.41
CA ALA A 69 2.66 1.80 -20.56
C ALA A 69 1.21 1.69 -20.10
N ARG A 70 0.98 0.94 -19.00
CA ARG A 70 -0.33 0.72 -18.41
C ARG A 70 -0.28 0.94 -16.91
N TYR A 71 -1.27 1.64 -16.39
CA TYR A 71 -1.51 1.85 -14.96
C TYR A 71 -3.01 1.76 -14.67
N VAL A 72 -3.36 1.03 -13.64
CA VAL A 72 -4.72 0.95 -13.11
C VAL A 72 -4.68 1.31 -11.63
N GLY A 73 -5.26 2.45 -11.26
CA GLY A 73 -5.42 2.85 -9.88
C GLY A 73 -6.84 2.57 -9.38
N VAL A 74 -6.95 1.98 -8.20
CA VAL A 74 -8.25 1.79 -7.53
C VAL A 74 -8.21 2.39 -6.13
N ASP A 75 -9.31 3.03 -5.75
CA ASP A 75 -9.48 3.57 -4.40
C ASP A 75 -10.96 3.58 -4.01
N LEU A 76 -11.23 3.48 -2.73
CA LEU A 76 -12.59 3.51 -2.21
C LEU A 76 -13.14 4.93 -2.01
N HIS A 77 -12.28 5.96 -2.06
CA HIS A 77 -12.70 7.36 -1.95
C HIS A 77 -13.12 7.92 -3.32
N ARG A 78 -14.43 7.91 -3.59
CA ARG A 78 -15.02 8.34 -4.88
C ARG A 78 -14.49 9.70 -5.37
N GLY A 79 -14.43 10.71 -4.49
CA GLY A 79 -13.98 12.06 -4.85
C GLY A 79 -12.54 12.11 -5.36
N MET A 80 -11.64 11.31 -4.78
CA MET A 80 -10.24 11.21 -5.23
C MET A 80 -10.16 10.54 -6.61
N ILE A 81 -10.93 9.51 -6.85
CA ILE A 81 -10.99 8.82 -8.16
C ILE A 81 -11.51 9.77 -9.24
N GLU A 82 -12.58 10.52 -8.99
CA GLU A 82 -13.10 11.49 -9.96
C GLU A 82 -12.09 12.62 -10.23
N TRP A 83 -11.36 13.05 -9.18
CA TRP A 83 -10.28 14.01 -9.38
C TRP A 83 -9.17 13.44 -10.29
N CYS A 84 -8.72 12.21 -10.07
CA CYS A 84 -7.70 11.54 -10.89
C CYS A 84 -8.15 11.38 -12.34
N LYS A 85 -9.39 10.95 -12.58
CA LYS A 85 -9.97 10.84 -13.92
C LYS A 85 -9.98 12.17 -14.66
N THR A 86 -10.35 13.25 -13.97
CA THR A 86 -10.46 14.57 -14.57
C THR A 86 -9.11 15.23 -14.79
N ASN A 87 -8.17 15.06 -13.84
CA ASN A 87 -6.96 15.88 -13.79
C ASN A 87 -5.68 15.13 -14.17
N LEU A 88 -5.64 13.79 -14.08
CA LEU A 88 -4.45 13.00 -14.41
C LEU A 88 -4.61 12.16 -15.68
N ALA A 89 -5.72 11.44 -15.81
CA ALA A 89 -5.93 10.55 -16.96
C ALA A 89 -5.73 11.22 -18.34
N PRO A 90 -6.11 12.49 -18.57
CA PRO A 90 -5.90 13.16 -19.86
C PRO A 90 -4.42 13.28 -20.28
N PHE A 91 -3.48 13.24 -19.31
CA PHE A 91 -2.04 13.34 -19.60
C PHE A 91 -1.36 11.99 -19.89
N ALA A 92 -2.05 10.89 -19.64
CA ALA A 92 -1.53 9.54 -19.84
C ALA A 92 -2.66 8.57 -20.23
N PRO A 93 -2.94 8.38 -21.54
CA PRO A 93 -4.06 7.54 -22.02
C PRO A 93 -4.05 6.09 -21.52
N GLY A 94 -2.90 5.55 -21.10
CA GLY A 94 -2.77 4.21 -20.50
C GLY A 94 -3.00 4.17 -18.98
N PHE A 95 -3.41 5.30 -18.37
CA PHE A 95 -3.68 5.39 -16.93
C PHE A 95 -5.18 5.46 -16.69
N GLU A 96 -5.69 4.46 -15.98
CA GLU A 96 -7.10 4.30 -15.65
C GLU A 96 -7.31 4.39 -14.14
N PHE A 97 -8.46 4.92 -13.71
CA PHE A 97 -8.81 5.06 -12.30
C PHE A 97 -10.22 4.53 -12.04
N HIS A 98 -10.39 3.66 -11.06
CA HIS A 98 -11.65 3.00 -10.77
C HIS A 98 -12.04 3.14 -9.29
N HIS A 99 -13.30 3.49 -9.05
CA HIS A 99 -13.86 3.50 -7.70
C HIS A 99 -14.12 2.07 -7.23
N HIS A 100 -13.49 1.70 -6.12
CA HIS A 100 -13.66 0.40 -5.46
C HIS A 100 -14.69 0.57 -4.33
N ASP A 101 -15.96 0.35 -4.65
CA ASP A 101 -17.09 0.71 -3.81
C ASP A 101 -17.33 -0.31 -2.68
N VAL A 102 -16.38 -0.41 -1.76
CA VAL A 102 -16.47 -1.20 -0.53
C VAL A 102 -16.68 -0.28 0.68
N PHE A 103 -17.32 -0.79 1.72
CA PHE A 103 -17.51 -0.05 2.95
C PHE A 103 -16.19 0.20 3.67
N ASN A 104 -15.97 1.42 4.09
CA ASN A 104 -14.94 1.80 5.05
C ASN A 104 -15.45 2.97 5.88
N PHE A 105 -15.24 2.92 7.19
CA PHE A 105 -15.77 3.90 8.14
C PHE A 105 -15.34 5.34 7.83
N HIS A 106 -14.08 5.54 7.41
CA HIS A 106 -13.54 6.88 7.14
C HIS A 106 -13.70 7.35 5.70
N PHE A 107 -13.42 6.45 4.75
CA PHE A 107 -13.24 6.85 3.36
C PHE A 107 -14.43 6.56 2.46
N ASN A 108 -15.31 5.62 2.84
CA ASN A 108 -16.52 5.29 2.08
C ASN A 108 -17.65 4.77 2.99
N PRO A 109 -18.10 5.57 3.98
CA PRO A 109 -19.11 5.14 4.95
C PRO A 109 -20.51 4.95 4.35
N GLY A 110 -20.75 5.47 3.16
CA GLY A 110 -22.06 5.37 2.46
C GLY A 110 -22.18 4.15 1.55
N ALA A 111 -21.17 3.30 1.45
CA ALA A 111 -21.29 2.09 0.64
C ALA A 111 -22.23 1.08 1.31
N GLU A 112 -23.23 0.59 0.56
CA GLU A 112 -24.16 -0.48 0.98
C GLU A 112 -23.60 -1.88 0.67
N LYS A 113 -22.37 -1.98 0.19
CA LYS A 113 -21.76 -3.19 -0.36
C LYS A 113 -20.89 -3.92 0.63
N PRO A 114 -20.58 -5.21 0.35
CA PRO A 114 -19.77 -6.02 1.22
C PRO A 114 -18.40 -5.37 1.48
N ASP A 115 -17.77 -5.77 2.58
CA ASP A 115 -16.48 -5.27 3.05
C ASP A 115 -15.31 -5.58 2.10
N VAL A 116 -15.53 -6.41 1.09
CA VAL A 116 -14.55 -6.80 0.07
C VAL A 116 -15.20 -7.00 -1.30
N LEU A 117 -14.47 -6.69 -2.35
CA LEU A 117 -14.82 -6.95 -3.76
C LEU A 117 -13.58 -7.48 -4.49
N ALA A 118 -13.80 -8.21 -5.60
CA ALA A 118 -12.72 -8.55 -6.51
C ALA A 118 -12.05 -7.29 -7.07
N LEU A 119 -10.72 -7.33 -7.20
CA LEU A 119 -9.98 -6.25 -7.86
C LEU A 119 -10.33 -6.22 -9.37
N PRO A 120 -10.56 -5.04 -9.97
CA PRO A 120 -11.00 -4.89 -11.35
C PRO A 120 -9.84 -5.11 -12.34
N ALA A 121 -9.26 -6.28 -12.32
CA ALA A 121 -8.18 -6.70 -13.20
C ALA A 121 -8.33 -8.18 -13.55
N ALA A 122 -7.89 -8.54 -14.75
CA ALA A 122 -7.85 -9.94 -15.20
C ALA A 122 -6.73 -10.71 -14.47
N ASP A 123 -6.83 -12.03 -14.45
CA ASP A 123 -5.79 -12.89 -13.89
C ASP A 123 -4.45 -12.69 -14.60
N SER A 124 -3.36 -12.71 -13.83
CA SER A 124 -1.98 -12.64 -14.35
C SER A 124 -1.72 -11.45 -15.28
N SER A 125 -2.34 -10.30 -15.03
CA SER A 125 -2.37 -9.16 -15.96
C SER A 125 -1.44 -8.00 -15.60
N HIS A 126 -0.81 -8.02 -14.42
CA HIS A 126 0.03 -6.92 -13.95
C HIS A 126 1.40 -7.41 -13.49
N MET A 127 2.45 -6.68 -13.88
CA MET A 127 3.84 -6.97 -13.51
C MET A 127 4.22 -6.35 -12.16
N LEU A 128 3.63 -5.21 -11.82
CA LEU A 128 3.77 -4.57 -10.52
C LEU A 128 2.38 -4.34 -9.93
N VAL A 129 2.15 -4.87 -8.75
CA VAL A 129 1.00 -4.53 -7.91
C VAL A 129 1.52 -3.76 -6.71
N THR A 130 0.94 -2.61 -6.41
CA THR A 130 1.32 -1.80 -5.25
C THR A 130 0.15 -1.67 -4.29
N ALA A 131 0.44 -1.63 -2.98
CA ALA A 131 -0.54 -1.33 -1.94
C ALA A 131 0.15 -0.53 -0.83
N PHE A 132 0.23 0.79 -1.00
CA PHE A 132 0.91 1.67 -0.07
C PHE A 132 -0.06 2.20 0.99
N SER A 133 0.17 1.88 2.27
CA SER A 133 -0.74 2.19 3.39
C SER A 133 -2.16 1.66 3.23
N VAL A 134 -2.34 0.50 2.59
CA VAL A 134 -3.65 -0.14 2.45
C VAL A 134 -3.83 -1.25 3.47
N PHE A 135 -2.89 -2.21 3.54
CA PHE A 135 -2.98 -3.33 4.46
C PHE A 135 -2.93 -2.89 5.93
N THR A 136 -2.38 -1.74 6.22
CA THR A 136 -2.42 -1.10 7.53
C THR A 136 -3.83 -0.64 7.97
N HIS A 137 -4.81 -0.72 7.07
CA HIS A 137 -6.20 -0.31 7.27
C HIS A 137 -7.22 -1.42 6.94
N LEU A 138 -6.78 -2.66 6.76
CA LEU A 138 -7.62 -3.82 6.49
C LEU A 138 -7.72 -4.70 7.73
N THR A 139 -8.91 -5.23 8.00
CA THR A 139 -9.06 -6.32 8.99
C THR A 139 -8.35 -7.58 8.49
N GLU A 140 -8.09 -8.54 9.40
CA GLU A 140 -7.44 -9.82 9.03
C GLU A 140 -8.17 -10.52 7.88
N VAL A 141 -9.50 -10.55 7.92
CA VAL A 141 -10.33 -11.18 6.87
C VAL A 141 -10.19 -10.46 5.53
N GLN A 142 -10.23 -9.13 5.55
CA GLN A 142 -10.05 -8.31 4.35
C GLN A 142 -8.64 -8.46 3.78
N ALA A 143 -7.62 -8.43 4.63
CA ALA A 143 -6.22 -8.62 4.22
C ALA A 143 -6.01 -9.99 3.56
N GLY A 144 -6.55 -11.06 4.14
CA GLY A 144 -6.52 -12.39 3.54
C GLY A 144 -7.24 -12.46 2.19
N HIS A 145 -8.37 -11.77 2.03
CA HIS A 145 -9.07 -11.66 0.74
C HIS A 145 -8.22 -10.95 -0.31
N TYR A 146 -7.70 -9.76 0.02
CA TYR A 146 -6.92 -8.99 -0.95
C TYR A 146 -5.54 -9.58 -1.25
N MET A 147 -4.96 -10.35 -0.35
CA MET A 147 -3.76 -11.16 -0.67
C MET A 147 -4.05 -12.19 -1.77
N ARG A 148 -5.22 -12.87 -1.74
CA ARG A 148 -5.66 -13.78 -2.83
C ARG A 148 -5.91 -13.03 -4.13
N GLU A 149 -6.56 -11.87 -4.07
CA GLU A 149 -6.81 -11.05 -5.25
C GLU A 149 -5.51 -10.51 -5.89
N VAL A 150 -4.57 -10.06 -5.07
CA VAL A 150 -3.24 -9.66 -5.54
C VAL A 150 -2.53 -10.83 -6.23
N ALA A 151 -2.51 -12.02 -5.60
CA ALA A 151 -1.91 -13.22 -6.20
C ALA A 151 -2.59 -13.59 -7.53
N ARG A 152 -3.91 -13.41 -7.65
CA ARG A 152 -4.68 -13.68 -8.87
C ARG A 152 -4.27 -12.74 -10.02
N ILE A 153 -4.17 -11.42 -9.76
CA ILE A 153 -3.90 -10.42 -10.82
C ILE A 153 -2.42 -10.29 -11.18
N LEU A 154 -1.53 -10.76 -10.30
CA LEU A 154 -0.09 -10.65 -10.48
C LEU A 154 0.40 -11.64 -11.55
N SER A 155 1.18 -11.14 -12.50
CA SER A 155 1.83 -11.98 -13.53
C SER A 155 2.82 -12.96 -12.91
N PRO A 156 3.11 -14.12 -13.54
CA PRO A 156 4.01 -15.13 -12.96
C PRO A 156 5.41 -14.64 -12.58
N SER A 157 5.92 -13.60 -13.23
CA SER A 157 7.19 -12.92 -12.90
C SER A 157 7.00 -11.56 -12.24
N GLY A 158 5.78 -11.25 -11.80
CA GLY A 158 5.43 -9.96 -11.22
C GLY A 158 5.95 -9.77 -9.80
N VAL A 159 5.82 -8.54 -9.31
CA VAL A 159 6.18 -8.12 -7.96
C VAL A 159 5.00 -7.43 -7.30
N PHE A 160 4.70 -7.83 -6.08
CA PHE A 160 3.79 -7.12 -5.18
C PHE A 160 4.61 -6.30 -4.19
N HIS A 161 4.48 -4.99 -4.23
CA HIS A 161 5.13 -4.02 -3.35
C HIS A 161 4.09 -3.44 -2.40
N SER A 162 4.21 -3.74 -1.10
CA SER A 162 3.19 -3.38 -0.10
C SER A 162 3.80 -2.90 1.20
N THR A 163 3.01 -2.14 1.98
CA THR A 163 3.43 -1.68 3.30
C THR A 163 2.55 -2.22 4.41
N TRP A 164 3.19 -2.52 5.56
CA TRP A 164 2.58 -3.22 6.68
C TRP A 164 3.05 -2.67 8.02
N PHE A 165 2.17 -2.63 9.02
CA PHE A 165 2.60 -2.63 10.41
C PHE A 165 2.74 -4.09 10.85
N LEU A 166 3.89 -4.44 11.40
CA LEU A 166 4.20 -5.82 11.80
C LEU A 166 4.53 -5.89 13.29
N PHE A 167 4.21 -7.02 13.91
CA PHE A 167 4.62 -7.33 15.28
C PHE A 167 5.04 -8.80 15.39
N ASP A 168 5.88 -9.08 16.40
CA ASP A 168 6.26 -10.44 16.78
C ASP A 168 5.39 -10.89 17.95
N LYS A 169 4.74 -12.05 17.84
CA LYS A 169 3.91 -12.59 18.93
C LYS A 169 4.71 -12.90 20.19
N SER A 170 6.00 -13.18 20.05
CA SER A 170 6.91 -13.38 21.18
C SER A 170 6.99 -12.18 22.12
N ASP A 171 6.75 -10.96 21.59
CA ASP A 171 6.76 -9.73 22.39
C ASP A 171 5.47 -9.56 23.23
N PHE A 172 4.47 -10.39 22.94
CA PHE A 172 3.14 -10.33 23.55
C PHE A 172 2.70 -11.72 24.06
N PRO A 173 3.37 -12.28 25.10
CA PRO A 173 3.13 -13.67 25.53
C PRO A 173 1.70 -13.94 26.04
N MET A 174 0.92 -12.88 26.30
CA MET A 174 -0.49 -12.99 26.70
C MET A 174 -1.44 -13.19 25.51
N LEU A 175 -0.99 -12.99 24.26
CA LEU A 175 -1.86 -13.17 23.10
C LEU A 175 -2.18 -14.65 22.88
N GLN A 176 -3.43 -14.91 22.51
CA GLN A 176 -3.83 -16.24 22.11
C GLN A 176 -3.14 -16.64 20.79
N PRO A 177 -2.81 -17.93 20.58
CA PRO A 177 -2.12 -18.40 19.37
C PRO A 177 -2.80 -18.00 18.07
N HIS A 178 -4.13 -17.87 18.07
CA HIS A 178 -4.93 -17.50 16.90
C HIS A 178 -5.06 -15.98 16.68
N THR A 179 -4.50 -15.13 17.56
CA THR A 179 -4.49 -13.67 17.37
C THR A 179 -3.42 -13.30 16.34
N ASN A 180 -3.84 -12.95 15.14
CA ASN A 180 -2.94 -12.62 14.02
C ASN A 180 -2.91 -11.12 13.71
N ALA A 181 -3.90 -10.36 14.19
CA ALA A 181 -3.99 -8.93 14.00
C ALA A 181 -4.28 -8.20 15.32
N LEU A 182 -3.65 -7.05 15.49
CA LEU A 182 -3.91 -6.12 16.59
C LEU A 182 -4.54 -4.86 16.00
N TYR A 183 -5.68 -4.46 16.57
CA TYR A 183 -6.44 -3.29 16.13
C TYR A 183 -6.22 -2.15 17.12
N VAL A 184 -5.76 -1.00 16.62
CA VAL A 184 -5.51 0.18 17.46
C VAL A 184 -6.82 0.76 18.04
N SER A 185 -7.93 0.58 17.33
CA SER A 185 -9.26 1.00 17.77
C SER A 185 -10.27 -0.14 17.64
N TYR A 186 -11.09 -0.37 18.65
CA TYR A 186 -12.20 -1.31 18.59
C TYR A 186 -13.47 -0.69 17.97
N VAL A 187 -13.58 0.64 18.00
CA VAL A 187 -14.72 1.36 17.40
C VAL A 187 -14.57 1.41 15.88
N ASP A 188 -13.32 1.55 15.43
CA ASP A 188 -12.96 1.52 14.02
C ASP A 188 -11.73 0.64 13.84
N PRO A 189 -11.93 -0.66 13.61
CA PRO A 189 -10.84 -1.60 13.42
C PRO A 189 -9.93 -1.26 12.23
N SER A 190 -10.45 -0.50 11.25
CA SER A 190 -9.68 -0.08 10.07
C SER A 190 -8.81 1.15 10.28
N SER A 191 -8.82 1.77 11.46
CA SER A 191 -8.00 2.97 11.74
C SER A 191 -6.50 2.69 11.68
N ALA A 192 -6.05 1.58 12.25
CA ALA A 192 -4.71 1.01 12.06
C ALA A 192 -4.70 -0.45 12.52
N VAL A 193 -4.06 -1.30 11.74
CA VAL A 193 -3.97 -2.75 11.99
C VAL A 193 -2.53 -3.20 11.90
N LEU A 194 -2.05 -3.88 12.95
CA LEU A 194 -0.75 -4.52 12.97
C LEU A 194 -0.94 -6.02 12.74
N PHE A 195 -0.11 -6.63 11.91
CA PHE A 195 -0.17 -8.07 11.62
C PHE A 195 1.01 -8.82 12.21
N ALA A 196 0.74 -10.03 12.70
CA ALA A 196 1.81 -10.94 13.12
C ALA A 196 2.67 -11.33 11.91
N ARG A 197 4.00 -11.24 12.04
CA ARG A 197 4.97 -11.61 10.98
C ARG A 197 4.76 -13.03 10.47
N GLU A 198 4.52 -13.97 11.38
CA GLU A 198 4.27 -15.37 11.04
C GLU A 198 2.97 -15.55 10.24
N TRP A 199 1.91 -14.80 10.56
CA TRP A 199 0.67 -14.81 9.81
C TRP A 199 0.87 -14.29 8.37
N LEU A 200 1.59 -13.18 8.22
CA LEU A 200 1.90 -12.63 6.89
C LEU A 200 2.64 -13.66 6.02
N ARG A 201 3.66 -14.33 6.58
CA ARG A 201 4.41 -15.38 5.86
C ARG A 201 3.53 -16.58 5.51
N ALA A 202 2.71 -17.04 6.45
CA ALA A 202 1.80 -18.16 6.23
C ALA A 202 0.77 -17.83 5.15
N THR A 203 0.15 -16.64 5.23
CA THR A 203 -0.83 -16.17 4.24
C THR A 203 -0.21 -15.99 2.87
N ALA A 204 1.00 -15.40 2.77
CA ALA A 204 1.70 -15.28 1.50
C ALA A 204 1.90 -16.67 0.84
N ARG A 205 2.40 -17.65 1.59
CA ARG A 205 2.59 -19.03 1.09
C ARG A 205 1.27 -19.68 0.69
N GLU A 206 0.21 -19.51 1.47
CA GLU A 206 -1.13 -20.06 1.19
C GLU A 206 -1.65 -19.58 -0.16
N VAL A 207 -1.43 -18.29 -0.50
CA VAL A 207 -1.89 -17.72 -1.77
C VAL A 207 -0.88 -17.88 -2.92
N GLY A 208 0.21 -18.63 -2.72
CA GLY A 208 1.22 -18.90 -3.74
C GLY A 208 2.22 -17.74 -3.96
N LEU A 209 2.39 -16.86 -2.97
CA LEU A 209 3.40 -15.81 -2.95
C LEU A 209 4.57 -16.17 -2.04
N THR A 210 5.74 -15.60 -2.33
CA THR A 210 6.95 -15.69 -1.53
C THR A 210 7.44 -14.28 -1.21
N ILE A 211 7.88 -14.02 0.02
CA ILE A 211 8.52 -12.75 0.40
C ILE A 211 9.91 -12.75 -0.20
N THR A 212 10.19 -11.78 -1.08
CA THR A 212 11.44 -11.69 -1.86
C THR A 212 12.27 -10.47 -1.51
N GLY A 213 11.77 -9.58 -0.67
CA GLY A 213 12.48 -8.41 -0.19
C GLY A 213 11.75 -7.73 0.95
N THR A 214 12.52 -7.03 1.78
CA THR A 214 11.99 -6.26 2.90
C THR A 214 12.80 -4.98 3.07
N VAL A 215 12.11 -3.88 3.41
CA VAL A 215 12.76 -2.63 3.86
C VAL A 215 12.17 -2.28 5.21
N ALA A 216 13.05 -2.19 6.20
CA ALA A 216 12.65 -1.78 7.55
C ALA A 216 12.26 -0.29 7.56
N PRO A 217 11.30 0.12 8.40
CA PRO A 217 11.01 1.54 8.61
C PRO A 217 12.16 2.22 9.37
N ASP A 218 12.34 3.51 9.13
CA ASP A 218 13.32 4.32 9.88
C ASP A 218 12.95 4.49 11.36
N ILE A 219 11.67 4.35 11.68
CA ILE A 219 11.14 4.49 13.04
C ILE A 219 10.44 3.19 13.43
N ARG A 220 10.79 2.66 14.62
CA ARG A 220 10.14 1.46 15.17
C ARG A 220 8.61 1.63 15.25
N GLY A 221 7.89 0.56 14.90
CA GLY A 221 6.42 0.55 14.92
C GLY A 221 5.78 1.21 13.69
N TYR A 222 6.59 1.69 12.74
CA TYR A 222 6.10 2.21 11.47
C TYR A 222 6.01 1.12 10.39
N GLN A 223 5.68 1.53 9.15
CA GLN A 223 5.37 0.60 8.08
C GLN A 223 6.63 -0.02 7.49
N TRP A 224 6.66 -1.34 7.47
CA TRP A 224 7.60 -2.14 6.70
C TRP A 224 7.20 -2.13 5.23
N VAL A 225 8.17 -2.06 4.33
CA VAL A 225 7.96 -2.39 2.92
C VAL A 225 8.24 -3.88 2.74
N ILE A 226 7.28 -4.58 2.14
CA ILE A 226 7.38 -6.02 1.85
C ILE A 226 7.19 -6.23 0.36
N LEU A 227 8.19 -6.86 -0.27
CA LEU A 227 8.12 -7.31 -1.64
C LEU A 227 7.78 -8.80 -1.66
N MET A 228 6.81 -9.17 -2.51
CA MET A 228 6.46 -10.56 -2.72
C MET A 228 6.42 -10.85 -4.22
N SER A 229 6.70 -12.09 -4.60
CA SER A 229 6.54 -12.56 -5.97
C SER A 229 5.86 -13.92 -5.97
N PRO A 230 5.19 -14.32 -7.06
CA PRO A 230 4.67 -15.67 -7.18
C PRO A 230 5.78 -16.70 -6.98
N VAL A 231 5.48 -17.80 -6.29
CA VAL A 231 6.43 -18.93 -6.09
C VAL A 231 6.98 -19.41 -7.43
N SER A 232 6.16 -19.38 -8.49
CA SER A 232 6.55 -19.71 -9.87
C SER A 232 7.67 -18.84 -10.45
N ALA A 233 7.91 -17.64 -9.88
CA ALA A 233 9.00 -16.77 -10.30
C ALA A 233 10.39 -17.32 -9.92
N GLY A 234 10.46 -18.31 -9.01
CA GLY A 234 11.71 -18.95 -8.59
C GLY A 234 12.64 -18.04 -7.80
N LYS A 235 12.16 -16.91 -7.28
CA LYS A 235 12.96 -16.01 -6.45
C LYS A 235 13.16 -16.60 -5.05
N PRO A 236 14.33 -16.41 -4.43
CA PRO A 236 14.58 -16.90 -3.08
C PRO A 236 13.68 -16.20 -2.06
N GLU A 237 13.23 -16.93 -1.05
CA GLU A 237 12.52 -16.36 0.09
C GLU A 237 13.51 -15.60 0.98
N VAL A 238 13.08 -14.41 1.42
CA VAL A 238 13.82 -13.57 2.37
C VAL A 238 13.15 -13.66 3.75
N GLU A 239 13.97 -13.81 4.79
CA GLU A 239 13.49 -13.74 6.17
C GLU A 239 13.06 -12.29 6.51
N LEU A 240 11.98 -12.17 7.26
CA LEU A 240 11.61 -10.91 7.89
C LEU A 240 12.55 -10.70 9.08
N PRO A 241 13.40 -9.66 9.08
CA PRO A 241 14.28 -9.41 10.22
C PRO A 241 13.44 -9.09 11.47
N PRO A 242 13.89 -9.48 12.67
CA PRO A 242 13.20 -9.15 13.90
C PRO A 242 13.15 -7.64 14.11
N ASP A 243 12.11 -7.17 14.78
CA ASP A 243 11.97 -5.77 15.21
C ASP A 243 12.59 -5.59 16.62
N ASP A 244 13.88 -5.94 16.75
CA ASP A 244 14.61 -5.95 18.02
C ASP A 244 15.34 -4.63 18.33
N GLY A 245 15.21 -3.63 17.45
CA GLY A 245 15.86 -2.34 17.57
C GLY A 245 17.36 -2.34 17.32
N VAL A 246 17.93 -3.48 16.86
CA VAL A 246 19.37 -3.60 16.56
C VAL A 246 19.71 -3.04 15.18
N SER A 247 18.76 -2.99 14.28
CA SER A 247 18.97 -2.62 12.87
C SER A 247 18.76 -1.14 12.54
N GLY A 248 19.01 -0.24 13.47
CA GLY A 248 18.99 1.21 13.18
C GLY A 248 17.63 1.87 13.33
N PHE A 249 16.66 1.23 13.96
CA PHE A 249 15.38 1.85 14.31
C PHE A 249 15.60 3.00 15.30
N VAL A 250 14.94 4.11 15.05
CA VAL A 250 14.83 5.22 15.98
C VAL A 250 13.57 5.03 16.81
N ASP A 251 13.69 5.02 18.14
CA ASP A 251 12.52 5.03 19.01
C ASP A 251 11.69 6.29 18.75
N LEU A 252 10.37 6.14 18.77
CA LEU A 252 9.48 7.30 18.69
C LEU A 252 9.84 8.27 19.81
N PRO A 253 9.91 9.59 19.54
CA PRO A 253 10.06 10.57 20.60
C PRO A 253 8.91 10.38 21.60
N PRO A 254 9.17 10.57 22.91
CA PRO A 254 8.13 10.43 23.90
C PRO A 254 6.95 11.32 23.52
N MET A 255 5.73 10.74 23.60
CA MET A 255 4.50 11.49 23.36
C MET A 255 4.50 12.74 24.24
N PRO A 256 4.14 13.92 23.69
CA PRO A 256 4.05 15.13 24.51
C PRO A 256 3.08 14.88 25.67
N GLU A 257 3.43 15.32 26.86
CA GLU A 257 2.69 15.09 28.13
C GLU A 257 1.18 15.44 28.05
N ASN A 258 0.79 16.23 27.06
CA ASN A 258 -0.59 16.65 26.84
C ASN A 258 -1.41 15.72 25.91
N ALA A 259 -0.82 14.68 25.33
CA ALA A 259 -1.55 13.77 24.42
C ALA A 259 -2.56 12.87 25.17
N ASN A 260 -2.41 12.70 26.48
CA ASN A 260 -3.31 11.89 27.33
C ASN A 260 -4.48 12.67 27.93
N ARG A 261 -4.66 13.96 27.59
CA ARG A 261 -5.84 14.72 28.00
C ARG A 261 -6.92 14.70 26.93
N ILE A 262 -7.39 13.53 26.57
CA ILE A 262 -8.69 13.40 25.91
C ILE A 262 -9.71 13.20 27.02
N GLY A 263 -10.37 14.33 27.35
CA GLY A 263 -11.72 14.46 27.81
C GLY A 263 -12.23 13.49 28.87
N THR A 264 -12.04 13.84 30.15
CA THR A 264 -13.11 13.69 31.13
C THR A 264 -13.71 15.11 31.35
N GLU A 265 -14.66 15.47 30.53
CA GLU A 265 -15.74 16.39 30.86
C GLU A 265 -17.00 15.90 30.14
#